data_a615fb3ad2e9e797442a63b0e4287ea1
#
_entry.id   a615fb3ad2e9e797442a63b0e4287ea1
#
_cell.length_a   1.000
_cell.length_b   1.000
_cell.length_c   1.000
_cell.angle_alpha   90.00
_cell.angle_beta   90.00
_cell.angle_gamma   90.00
#
_symmetry.space_group_name_H-M   'P 1'
#
loop_
_entity.id
_entity.type
_entity.pdbx_description
1 polymer ?
#
loop_
_entity_poly.entity_id
_entity_poly.type
_entity_poly.pdbx_seq_one_letter_code
_entity_poly.pdbx_strand_id
1 'polypeptide(L)'
;MGRKIFVSYKYADNRVQNLRNAINSTVRDYVDEFISKVNSADDIYKGEHDGEDLSNLDDNTIWEKLKDKIYDSSITILFISPGMKENFKEDRDQWIPWEISYSLKETSRRDKNGNSVTSHTNAMLAVVLPDENGSYSYYLEKKTCCNEECRTHHTDRLFRIVRKNKFNRVKNSDKSVCHANNTIWKGTCSYIEAVKWSDFINDYSKYIDLAVDRQSHLDEYDIEKEI
;
A
#
# COMPACT_ATOMS: atom_id res chain seq x y z
N MET A 1 -13.81 -15.50 9.35
CA MET A 1 -14.24 -15.01 8.03
C MET A 1 -13.00 -14.44 7.37
N GLY A 2 -12.60 -14.94 6.20
CA GLY A 2 -11.37 -14.53 5.54
C GLY A 2 -11.38 -13.04 5.18
N ARG A 3 -10.22 -12.40 5.30
CA ARG A 3 -10.04 -10.98 4.95
C ARG A 3 -9.95 -10.84 3.43
N LYS A 4 -10.60 -9.84 2.86
CA LYS A 4 -10.57 -9.57 1.43
C LYS A 4 -9.50 -8.52 1.14
N ILE A 5 -8.47 -8.89 0.38
CA ILE A 5 -7.25 -8.12 0.17
C ILE A 5 -7.13 -7.69 -1.29
N PHE A 6 -7.03 -6.39 -1.53
CA PHE A 6 -6.63 -5.80 -2.81
C PHE A 6 -5.16 -5.37 -2.74
N VAL A 7 -4.40 -5.58 -3.81
CA VAL A 7 -3.00 -5.12 -3.90
C VAL A 7 -2.88 -4.12 -5.03
N SER A 8 -2.43 -2.91 -4.70
CA SER A 8 -2.12 -1.82 -5.63
C SER A 8 -0.62 -1.79 -5.91
N TYR A 9 -0.20 -1.86 -7.17
CA TYR A 9 1.22 -1.94 -7.55
C TYR A 9 1.48 -1.55 -9.01
N LYS A 10 2.74 -1.27 -9.34
CA LYS A 10 3.18 -1.06 -10.73
C LYS A 10 3.59 -2.39 -11.34
N TYR A 11 2.71 -2.96 -12.17
CA TYR A 11 2.83 -4.33 -12.74
C TYR A 11 4.20 -4.64 -13.35
N ALA A 12 4.68 -3.83 -14.27
CA ALA A 12 5.89 -4.08 -15.05
C ALA A 12 7.17 -3.45 -14.48
N ASP A 13 7.16 -2.98 -13.21
CA ASP A 13 8.39 -2.45 -12.61
C ASP A 13 9.34 -3.60 -12.29
N ASN A 14 10.47 -3.63 -12.99
CA ASN A 14 11.53 -4.63 -12.84
C ASN A 14 12.73 -4.10 -12.02
N ARG A 15 12.64 -2.90 -11.46
CA ARG A 15 13.67 -2.31 -10.60
C ARG A 15 13.64 -2.86 -9.18
N VAL A 16 13.37 -4.15 -9.05
CA VAL A 16 13.28 -4.89 -7.79
C VAL A 16 14.28 -6.04 -7.79
N GLN A 17 14.68 -6.48 -6.62
CA GLN A 17 15.57 -7.64 -6.47
C GLN A 17 14.92 -8.90 -7.08
N ASN A 18 15.71 -9.72 -7.73
CA ASN A 18 15.25 -11.02 -8.19
C ASN A 18 14.83 -11.91 -7.01
N LEU A 19 13.63 -12.47 -7.10
CA LEU A 19 13.17 -13.50 -6.17
C LEU A 19 14.04 -14.77 -6.30
N ARG A 20 14.00 -15.60 -5.27
CA ARG A 20 14.79 -16.82 -5.23
C ARG A 20 14.47 -17.70 -6.45
N ASN A 21 15.50 -18.06 -7.22
CA ASN A 21 15.43 -18.88 -8.44
C ASN A 21 14.71 -18.21 -9.63
N ALA A 22 14.49 -16.89 -9.60
CA ALA A 22 13.95 -16.13 -10.72
C ALA A 22 15.03 -15.27 -11.38
N ILE A 23 14.86 -15.00 -12.68
CA ILE A 23 15.66 -14.06 -13.46
C ILE A 23 14.73 -12.97 -13.95
N ASN A 24 15.10 -11.70 -13.77
CA ASN A 24 14.32 -10.54 -14.18
C ASN A 24 12.95 -10.45 -13.49
N SER A 25 12.92 -10.62 -12.16
CA SER A 25 11.69 -10.44 -11.39
C SER A 25 11.11 -9.03 -11.55
N THR A 26 9.80 -8.96 -11.58
CA THR A 26 9.01 -7.74 -11.56
C THR A 26 8.24 -7.63 -10.25
N VAL A 27 7.59 -6.50 -10.01
CA VAL A 27 6.68 -6.36 -8.86
C VAL A 27 5.55 -7.38 -8.92
N ARG A 28 5.12 -7.82 -10.11
CA ARG A 28 4.10 -8.86 -10.27
C ARG A 28 4.54 -10.17 -9.61
N ASP A 29 5.78 -10.58 -9.76
CA ASP A 29 6.29 -11.82 -9.14
C ASP A 29 6.22 -11.78 -7.62
N TYR A 30 6.44 -10.60 -7.00
CA TYR A 30 6.25 -10.39 -5.56
C TYR A 30 4.78 -10.51 -5.15
N VAL A 31 3.86 -10.03 -5.99
CA VAL A 31 2.41 -10.20 -5.76
C VAL A 31 2.05 -11.68 -5.82
N ASP A 32 2.57 -12.43 -6.79
CA ASP A 32 2.31 -13.87 -6.93
C ASP A 32 2.87 -14.68 -5.76
N GLU A 33 4.06 -14.33 -5.26
CA GLU A 33 4.60 -14.94 -4.03
C GLU A 33 3.68 -14.65 -2.82
N PHE A 34 3.17 -13.43 -2.69
CA PHE A 34 2.21 -13.09 -1.63
C PHE A 34 0.90 -13.86 -1.80
N ILE A 35 0.33 -13.90 -3.01
CA ILE A 35 -0.91 -14.64 -3.30
C ILE A 35 -0.76 -16.12 -2.94
N SER A 36 0.39 -16.73 -3.20
CA SER A 36 0.63 -18.13 -2.85
C SER A 36 0.51 -18.39 -1.35
N LYS A 37 0.89 -17.41 -0.51
CA LYS A 37 0.74 -17.48 0.94
C LYS A 37 -0.69 -17.20 1.39
N VAL A 38 -1.37 -16.23 0.79
CA VAL A 38 -2.78 -15.91 1.08
C VAL A 38 -3.68 -17.10 0.75
N ASN A 39 -3.49 -17.74 -0.39
CA ASN A 39 -4.29 -18.89 -0.83
C ASN A 39 -4.11 -20.13 0.07
N SER A 40 -3.02 -20.20 0.85
CA SER A 40 -2.82 -21.23 1.86
C SER A 40 -3.51 -20.95 3.21
N ALA A 41 -4.16 -19.80 3.33
CA ALA A 41 -4.88 -19.33 4.51
C ALA A 41 -6.35 -19.04 4.15
N ASP A 42 -7.14 -18.63 5.14
CA ASP A 42 -8.57 -18.28 4.93
C ASP A 42 -8.79 -16.89 4.26
N ASP A 43 -7.72 -16.15 3.95
CA ASP A 43 -7.79 -14.84 3.34
C ASP A 43 -8.07 -14.94 1.83
N ILE A 44 -8.69 -13.91 1.26
CA ILE A 44 -9.13 -13.89 -0.14
C ILE A 44 -8.45 -12.73 -0.88
N TYR A 45 -7.64 -13.06 -1.88
CA TYR A 45 -7.08 -12.08 -2.80
C TYR A 45 -8.15 -11.61 -3.80
N LYS A 46 -8.28 -10.28 -3.97
CA LYS A 46 -9.27 -9.63 -4.85
C LYS A 46 -8.65 -8.87 -6.02
N GLY A 47 -7.34 -8.86 -6.15
CA GLY A 47 -6.66 -8.20 -7.26
C GLY A 47 -6.77 -8.95 -8.60
N GLU A 48 -5.91 -8.60 -9.53
CA GLU A 48 -5.81 -9.27 -10.82
C GLU A 48 -5.29 -10.70 -10.66
N HIS A 49 -6.01 -11.68 -11.19
CA HIS A 49 -5.54 -13.05 -11.30
C HIS A 49 -4.62 -13.21 -12.51
N ASP A 50 -3.72 -14.18 -12.44
CA ASP A 50 -2.87 -14.54 -13.57
C ASP A 50 -3.75 -14.98 -14.75
N GLY A 51 -3.56 -14.37 -15.94
CA GLY A 51 -4.37 -14.60 -17.12
C GLY A 51 -5.60 -13.68 -17.28
N GLU A 52 -5.89 -12.77 -16.37
CA GLU A 52 -6.84 -11.69 -16.60
C GLU A 52 -6.19 -10.61 -17.48
N ASP A 53 -6.18 -10.86 -18.79
CA ASP A 53 -5.63 -9.90 -19.76
C ASP A 53 -6.57 -8.70 -19.90
N LEU A 54 -6.23 -7.61 -19.25
CA LEU A 54 -6.92 -6.33 -19.35
C LEU A 54 -6.40 -5.47 -20.51
N SER A 55 -5.32 -5.89 -21.20
CA SER A 55 -4.63 -5.08 -22.22
C SER A 55 -5.50 -4.75 -23.44
N ASN A 56 -6.54 -5.53 -23.71
CA ASN A 56 -7.48 -5.33 -24.81
C ASN A 56 -8.72 -4.53 -24.42
N LEU A 57 -8.83 -4.08 -23.16
CA LEU A 57 -9.96 -3.30 -22.67
C LEU A 57 -9.63 -1.80 -22.71
N ASP A 58 -10.64 -0.97 -22.88
CA ASP A 58 -10.50 0.47 -22.72
C ASP A 58 -10.33 0.86 -21.24
N ASP A 59 -9.70 2.01 -21.00
CA ASP A 59 -9.37 2.50 -19.66
C ASP A 59 -10.58 2.60 -18.72
N ASN A 60 -11.77 2.94 -19.25
CA ASN A 60 -12.99 3.03 -18.45
C ASN A 60 -13.45 1.66 -17.98
N THR A 61 -13.40 0.66 -18.85
CA THR A 61 -13.75 -0.73 -18.51
C THR A 61 -12.78 -1.30 -17.48
N ILE A 62 -11.48 -1.04 -17.63
CA ILE A 62 -10.46 -1.41 -16.64
C ILE A 62 -10.79 -0.78 -15.29
N TRP A 63 -11.09 0.52 -15.30
CA TRP A 63 -11.38 1.27 -14.07
C TRP A 63 -12.63 0.76 -13.34
N GLU A 64 -13.71 0.45 -14.06
CA GLU A 64 -14.91 -0.11 -13.43
C GLU A 64 -14.61 -1.47 -12.77
N LYS A 65 -13.85 -2.35 -13.43
CA LYS A 65 -13.43 -3.63 -12.84
C LYS A 65 -12.55 -3.44 -11.57
N LEU A 66 -11.61 -2.50 -11.60
CA LEU A 66 -10.77 -2.20 -10.44
C LEU A 66 -11.61 -1.67 -9.28
N LYS A 67 -12.56 -0.76 -9.55
CA LYS A 67 -13.51 -0.26 -8.54
C LYS A 67 -14.33 -1.39 -7.90
N ASP A 68 -14.76 -2.39 -8.68
CA ASP A 68 -15.50 -3.53 -8.14
C ASP A 68 -14.65 -4.37 -7.20
N LYS A 69 -13.41 -4.64 -7.58
CA LYS A 69 -12.45 -5.38 -6.76
C LYS A 69 -12.13 -4.65 -5.46
N ILE A 70 -11.88 -3.33 -5.52
CA ILE A 70 -11.60 -2.50 -4.34
C ILE A 70 -12.82 -2.41 -3.44
N TYR A 71 -14.02 -2.20 -4.00
CA TYR A 71 -15.28 -2.12 -3.25
C TYR A 71 -15.56 -3.40 -2.45
N ASP A 72 -15.24 -4.57 -3.02
CA ASP A 72 -15.39 -5.86 -2.35
C ASP A 72 -14.21 -6.20 -1.41
N SER A 73 -13.23 -5.31 -1.27
CA SER A 73 -12.08 -5.50 -0.39
C SER A 73 -12.27 -4.75 0.94
N SER A 74 -11.69 -5.27 2.00
CA SER A 74 -11.60 -4.61 3.31
C SER A 74 -10.19 -4.10 3.62
N ILE A 75 -9.20 -4.57 2.86
CA ILE A 75 -7.80 -4.25 3.04
C ILE A 75 -7.20 -3.88 1.68
N THR A 76 -6.41 -2.82 1.65
CA THR A 76 -5.60 -2.45 0.48
C THR A 76 -4.13 -2.40 0.86
N ILE A 77 -3.32 -3.18 0.13
CA ILE A 77 -1.86 -3.19 0.29
C ILE A 77 -1.25 -2.48 -0.91
N LEU A 78 -0.46 -1.43 -0.64
CA LEU A 78 0.33 -0.75 -1.66
C LEU A 78 1.74 -1.33 -1.70
N PHE A 79 2.20 -1.84 -2.85
CA PHE A 79 3.61 -2.18 -3.04
C PHE A 79 4.38 -0.96 -3.51
N ILE A 80 5.34 -0.53 -2.69
CA ILE A 80 6.27 0.55 -3.02
C ILE A 80 7.51 -0.06 -3.65
N SER A 81 7.78 0.28 -4.91
CA SER A 81 8.96 -0.15 -5.67
C SER A 81 9.70 1.08 -6.22
N PRO A 82 10.97 0.96 -6.62
CA PRO A 82 11.74 2.09 -7.14
C PRO A 82 11.13 2.75 -8.38
N GLY A 83 10.38 1.99 -9.18
CA GLY A 83 9.70 2.46 -10.38
C GLY A 83 8.21 2.68 -10.25
N MET A 84 7.66 2.63 -9.06
CA MET A 84 6.23 2.77 -8.82
C MET A 84 5.65 4.04 -9.45
N LYS A 85 6.36 5.18 -9.34
CA LYS A 85 5.94 6.48 -9.85
C LYS A 85 6.72 6.87 -11.09
N GLU A 86 6.00 7.26 -12.14
CA GLU A 86 6.56 7.91 -13.33
C GLU A 86 6.59 9.43 -13.10
N ASN A 87 7.79 9.97 -12.80
CA ASN A 87 7.93 11.36 -12.37
C ASN A 87 7.59 12.40 -13.44
N PHE A 88 7.51 12.01 -14.70
CA PHE A 88 7.15 12.89 -15.84
C PHE A 88 5.64 12.91 -16.12
N LYS A 89 4.85 12.08 -15.42
CA LYS A 89 3.38 12.06 -15.45
C LYS A 89 2.80 12.69 -14.20
N GLU A 90 1.66 13.34 -14.32
CA GLU A 90 0.91 13.78 -13.15
C GLU A 90 0.36 12.56 -12.37
N ASP A 91 0.11 12.74 -11.08
CA ASP A 91 -0.42 11.66 -10.23
C ASP A 91 -1.77 11.14 -10.78
N ARG A 92 -2.62 12.04 -11.29
CA ARG A 92 -3.92 11.69 -11.89
C ARG A 92 -3.85 10.89 -13.20
N ASP A 93 -2.70 10.87 -13.87
CA ASP A 93 -2.48 10.13 -15.11
C ASP A 93 -1.88 8.72 -14.84
N GLN A 94 -1.88 8.30 -13.59
CA GLN A 94 -1.35 7.01 -13.13
C GLN A 94 -2.40 6.29 -12.28
N TRP A 95 -2.49 4.96 -12.37
CA TRP A 95 -3.54 4.16 -11.75
C TRP A 95 -3.50 4.13 -10.22
N ILE A 96 -2.33 3.95 -9.63
CA ILE A 96 -2.15 3.79 -8.18
C ILE A 96 -2.84 4.89 -7.36
N PRO A 97 -2.71 6.20 -7.68
CA PRO A 97 -3.43 7.25 -6.95
C PRO A 97 -4.95 7.07 -6.93
N TRP A 98 -5.55 6.61 -8.03
CA TRP A 98 -6.99 6.35 -8.12
C TRP A 98 -7.41 5.16 -7.27
N GLU A 99 -6.63 4.07 -7.30
CA GLU A 99 -6.87 2.88 -6.48
C GLU A 99 -6.80 3.21 -4.99
N ILE A 100 -5.79 3.99 -4.57
CA ILE A 100 -5.64 4.45 -3.18
C ILE A 100 -6.79 5.40 -2.80
N SER A 101 -7.13 6.38 -3.63
CA SER A 101 -8.25 7.29 -3.39
C SER A 101 -9.56 6.53 -3.21
N TYR A 102 -9.84 5.57 -4.09
CA TYR A 102 -11.05 4.77 -4.02
C TYR A 102 -11.09 3.85 -2.77
N SER A 103 -9.95 3.30 -2.38
CA SER A 103 -9.80 2.50 -1.15
C SER A 103 -10.03 3.30 0.13
N LEU A 104 -9.75 4.61 0.10
CA LEU A 104 -9.93 5.50 1.26
C LEU A 104 -11.32 6.13 1.34
N LYS A 105 -12.07 6.15 0.22
CA LYS A 105 -13.42 6.74 0.16
C LYS A 105 -14.48 5.72 0.57
N GLU A 106 -15.50 6.21 1.24
CA GLU A 106 -16.74 5.47 1.46
C GLU A 106 -17.62 5.62 0.22
N THR A 107 -17.99 4.52 -0.40
CA THR A 107 -18.77 4.51 -1.63
C THR A 107 -20.04 3.71 -1.43
N SER A 108 -21.19 4.31 -1.71
CA SER A 108 -22.49 3.65 -1.65
C SER A 108 -22.86 3.06 -3.00
N ARG A 109 -23.29 1.80 -2.99
CA ARG A 109 -23.80 1.08 -4.17
C ARG A 109 -25.14 0.42 -3.81
N ARG A 110 -25.93 0.09 -4.83
CA ARG A 110 -27.15 -0.72 -4.64
C ARG A 110 -26.81 -2.20 -4.75
N ASP A 111 -27.30 -2.99 -3.79
CA ASP A 111 -27.22 -4.44 -3.86
C ASP A 111 -28.24 -5.00 -4.87
N LYS A 112 -28.24 -6.32 -5.04
CA LYS A 112 -29.18 -7.03 -5.96
C LYS A 112 -30.66 -6.85 -5.55
N ASN A 113 -30.93 -6.46 -4.32
CA ASN A 113 -32.28 -6.23 -3.78
C ASN A 113 -32.66 -4.74 -3.80
N GLY A 114 -31.78 -3.87 -4.33
CA GLY A 114 -31.99 -2.42 -4.39
C GLY A 114 -31.65 -1.66 -3.12
N ASN A 115 -31.13 -2.31 -2.07
CA ASN A 115 -30.72 -1.65 -0.83
C ASN A 115 -29.40 -0.91 -1.02
N SER A 116 -29.24 0.23 -0.37
CA SER A 116 -27.95 0.95 -0.36
C SER A 116 -26.99 0.24 0.59
N VAL A 117 -25.84 -0.16 0.05
CA VAL A 117 -24.71 -0.71 0.83
C VAL A 117 -23.53 0.22 0.65
N THR A 118 -22.96 0.68 1.75
CA THR A 118 -21.79 1.60 1.74
C THR A 118 -20.54 0.84 2.13
N SER A 119 -19.49 0.96 1.31
CA SER A 119 -18.16 0.47 1.69
C SER A 119 -17.59 1.34 2.83
N HIS A 120 -16.67 0.78 3.57
CA HIS A 120 -15.90 1.53 4.57
C HIS A 120 -14.53 1.88 3.99
N THR A 121 -13.88 2.89 4.57
CA THR A 121 -12.45 3.15 4.32
C THR A 121 -11.66 1.87 4.58
N ASN A 122 -10.88 1.39 3.59
CA ASN A 122 -10.10 0.16 3.74
C ASN A 122 -8.98 0.31 4.77
N ALA A 123 -8.65 -0.78 5.46
CA ALA A 123 -7.40 -0.88 6.20
C ALA A 123 -6.23 -0.77 5.20
N MET A 124 -5.26 0.11 5.48
CA MET A 124 -4.18 0.42 4.55
C MET A 124 -2.82 0.00 5.08
N LEU A 125 -2.02 -0.60 4.21
CA LEU A 125 -0.63 -0.98 4.48
C LEU A 125 0.22 -0.71 3.24
N ALA A 126 1.44 -0.19 3.43
CA ALA A 126 2.43 -0.11 2.38
C ALA A 126 3.53 -1.15 2.61
N VAL A 127 3.88 -1.91 1.58
CA VAL A 127 4.97 -2.88 1.60
C VAL A 127 6.08 -2.39 0.68
N VAL A 128 7.24 -2.13 1.24
CA VAL A 128 8.40 -1.63 0.50
C VAL A 128 9.18 -2.82 -0.05
N LEU A 129 9.31 -2.90 -1.36
CA LEU A 129 10.10 -3.93 -2.03
C LEU A 129 11.60 -3.56 -2.03
N PRO A 130 12.51 -4.53 -2.02
CA PRO A 130 13.92 -4.24 -2.19
C PRO A 130 14.23 -3.79 -3.63
N ASP A 131 15.14 -2.85 -3.80
CA ASP A 131 15.66 -2.50 -5.11
C ASP A 131 16.50 -3.65 -5.73
N GLU A 132 17.00 -3.47 -6.93
CA GLU A 132 17.80 -4.48 -7.66
C GLU A 132 19.02 -5.00 -6.87
N ASN A 133 19.53 -4.20 -5.91
CA ASN A 133 20.65 -4.55 -5.03
C ASN A 133 20.20 -5.14 -3.68
N GLY A 134 18.92 -5.38 -3.48
CA GLY A 134 18.37 -5.88 -2.22
C GLY A 134 18.24 -4.81 -1.12
N SER A 135 18.41 -3.52 -1.47
CA SER A 135 18.35 -2.41 -0.53
C SER A 135 16.96 -1.78 -0.48
N TYR A 136 16.61 -1.25 0.68
CA TYR A 136 15.40 -0.45 0.90
C TYR A 136 15.69 1.05 1.02
N SER A 137 16.96 1.44 0.87
CA SER A 137 17.43 2.80 1.17
C SER A 137 16.85 3.87 0.25
N TYR A 138 16.35 3.49 -0.93
CA TYR A 138 15.64 4.41 -1.81
C TYR A 138 14.37 4.99 -1.17
N TYR A 139 13.80 4.27 -0.19
CA TYR A 139 12.61 4.72 0.55
C TYR A 139 12.81 4.73 2.07
N LEU A 140 13.47 3.71 2.66
CA LEU A 140 13.73 3.55 4.09
C LEU A 140 15.23 3.65 4.37
N GLU A 141 15.71 4.86 4.60
CA GLU A 141 17.13 5.11 4.86
C GLU A 141 17.41 5.11 6.37
N LYS A 142 18.36 4.28 6.80
CA LYS A 142 18.85 4.29 8.18
C LYS A 142 19.77 5.50 8.38
N LYS A 143 19.56 6.25 9.46
CA LYS A 143 20.40 7.41 9.85
C LYS A 143 21.16 7.11 11.12
N THR A 144 22.33 7.73 11.23
CA THR A 144 23.21 7.62 12.40
C THR A 144 23.32 8.93 13.19
N CYS A 145 22.30 9.80 13.07
CA CYS A 145 22.30 11.12 13.68
C CYS A 145 22.15 11.12 15.20
N CYS A 146 21.75 10.02 15.80
CA CYS A 146 21.60 9.83 17.24
C CYS A 146 21.86 8.36 17.62
N ASN A 147 21.95 8.07 18.91
CA ASN A 147 22.17 6.70 19.41
C ASN A 147 20.97 5.78 19.18
N GLU A 148 19.80 6.35 18.85
CA GLU A 148 18.61 5.59 18.46
C GLU A 148 18.63 5.29 16.96
N GLU A 149 17.97 4.21 16.53
CA GLU A 149 17.82 3.85 15.12
C GLU A 149 16.84 4.78 14.41
N CYS A 150 17.29 5.98 14.06
CA CYS A 150 16.50 6.89 13.23
C CYS A 150 16.39 6.36 11.80
N ARG A 151 15.18 6.44 11.23
CA ARG A 151 14.93 6.13 9.82
C ARG A 151 14.29 7.31 9.11
N THR A 152 14.79 7.63 7.94
CA THR A 152 14.13 8.59 7.03
C THR A 152 13.25 7.81 6.05
N HIS A 153 12.00 8.23 5.93
CA HIS A 153 11.11 7.79 4.86
C HIS A 153 11.18 8.82 3.74
N HIS A 154 11.67 8.45 2.58
CA HIS A 154 11.75 9.31 1.39
C HIS A 154 10.36 9.47 0.77
N THR A 155 9.49 10.22 1.45
CA THR A 155 8.08 10.41 1.05
C THR A 155 7.91 11.26 -0.21
N ASP A 156 8.95 11.99 -0.62
CA ASP A 156 9.03 12.73 -1.89
C ASP A 156 8.93 11.80 -3.11
N ARG A 157 9.29 10.53 -2.96
CA ARG A 157 9.17 9.51 -4.01
C ARG A 157 7.75 8.92 -4.15
N LEU A 158 6.85 9.27 -3.24
CA LEU A 158 5.48 8.77 -3.23
C LEU A 158 4.54 9.67 -4.04
N PHE A 159 3.43 9.12 -4.47
CA PHE A 159 2.28 9.90 -4.92
C PHE A 159 1.77 10.82 -3.81
N ARG A 160 1.20 11.98 -4.17
CA ARG A 160 0.72 12.97 -3.21
C ARG A 160 -0.22 12.37 -2.17
N ILE A 161 -1.21 11.60 -2.62
CA ILE A 161 -2.20 10.97 -1.72
C ILE A 161 -1.55 10.02 -0.72
N VAL A 162 -0.58 9.21 -1.12
CA VAL A 162 0.15 8.30 -0.23
C VAL A 162 1.01 9.09 0.76
N ARG A 163 1.74 10.11 0.26
CA ARG A 163 2.60 10.97 1.08
C ARG A 163 1.80 11.70 2.16
N LYS A 164 0.58 12.18 1.84
CA LYS A 164 -0.28 12.87 2.80
C LYS A 164 -0.84 11.96 3.89
N ASN A 165 -0.90 10.66 3.63
CA ASN A 165 -1.29 9.64 4.61
C ASN A 165 -0.09 9.02 5.36
N LYS A 166 1.10 9.66 5.26
CA LYS A 166 2.29 9.38 6.08
C LYS A 166 2.43 10.45 7.16
N PHE A 167 2.75 10.00 8.37
CA PHE A 167 2.94 10.89 9.52
C PHE A 167 1.71 11.80 9.79
N ASN A 168 0.52 11.28 9.52
CA ASN A 168 -0.75 12.00 9.56
C ASN A 168 -1.60 11.70 10.82
N ARG A 169 -1.04 11.02 11.82
CA ARG A 169 -1.71 10.83 13.12
C ARG A 169 -1.76 12.14 13.88
N VAL A 170 -2.98 12.62 14.18
CA VAL A 170 -3.24 13.90 14.85
C VAL A 170 -3.54 13.76 16.33
N LYS A 171 -4.15 12.63 16.74
CA LYS A 171 -4.39 12.31 18.15
C LYS A 171 -3.37 11.27 18.61
N ASN A 172 -2.95 11.37 19.88
CA ASN A 172 -2.02 10.42 20.51
C ASN A 172 -0.70 10.23 19.72
N SER A 173 -0.26 11.26 18.99
CA SER A 173 1.00 11.22 18.28
C SER A 173 2.18 11.44 19.23
N ASP A 174 3.14 10.53 19.22
CA ASP A 174 4.38 10.67 19.97
C ASP A 174 5.49 11.24 19.06
N LYS A 175 6.05 12.37 19.48
CA LYS A 175 7.08 13.11 18.72
C LYS A 175 8.21 13.52 19.64
N SER A 176 9.43 13.46 19.13
CA SER A 176 10.62 14.01 19.78
C SER A 176 11.49 14.73 18.75
N VAL A 177 12.56 15.34 19.20
CA VAL A 177 13.53 16.02 18.32
C VAL A 177 14.87 15.29 18.42
N CYS A 178 15.49 14.97 17.29
CA CYS A 178 16.80 14.32 17.24
C CYS A 178 17.93 15.36 17.40
N HIS A 179 19.18 14.89 17.62
CA HIS A 179 20.36 15.73 17.74
C HIS A 179 20.61 16.63 16.53
N ALA A 180 20.14 16.22 15.33
CA ALA A 180 20.18 17.03 14.11
C ALA A 180 18.99 17.99 13.96
N ASN A 181 18.23 18.21 15.02
CA ASN A 181 17.07 19.09 15.09
C ASN A 181 15.90 18.71 14.16
N ASN A 182 15.80 17.43 13.75
CA ASN A 182 14.68 16.92 12.98
C ASN A 182 13.61 16.31 13.89
N THR A 183 12.34 16.43 13.49
CA THR A 183 11.24 15.78 14.20
C THR A 183 11.31 14.27 13.99
N ILE A 184 11.32 13.52 15.08
CA ILE A 184 11.19 12.07 15.10
C ILE A 184 9.75 11.72 15.49
N TRP A 185 9.12 10.93 14.66
CA TRP A 185 7.84 10.33 14.95
C TRP A 185 8.06 8.95 15.56
N LYS A 186 7.37 8.63 16.66
CA LYS A 186 7.48 7.35 17.36
C LYS A 186 6.19 6.56 17.29
N GLY A 187 6.31 5.23 17.34
CA GLY A 187 5.16 4.33 17.29
C GLY A 187 4.40 4.39 15.96
N THR A 188 3.11 4.10 16.02
CA THR A 188 2.21 4.13 14.85
C THR A 188 1.82 5.57 14.54
N CYS A 189 2.40 6.15 13.51
CA CYS A 189 2.26 7.58 13.20
C CYS A 189 1.64 7.86 11.82
N SER A 190 1.37 6.83 11.04
CA SER A 190 0.81 6.94 9.68
C SER A 190 -0.41 6.06 9.54
N TYR A 191 -1.45 6.52 8.83
CA TYR A 191 -2.53 5.62 8.44
C TYR A 191 -2.04 4.55 7.46
N ILE A 192 -1.27 4.95 6.45
CA ILE A 192 -0.58 4.04 5.54
C ILE A 192 0.82 3.75 6.08
N GLU A 193 0.94 2.86 7.06
CA GLU A 193 2.26 2.46 7.57
C GLU A 193 3.04 1.66 6.54
N ALA A 194 4.37 1.74 6.62
CA ALA A 194 5.28 1.05 5.70
C ALA A 194 6.07 -0.04 6.42
N VAL A 195 6.13 -1.22 5.81
CA VAL A 195 6.90 -2.37 6.26
C VAL A 195 7.79 -2.86 5.12
N LYS A 196 8.97 -3.39 5.42
CA LYS A 196 9.82 -4.05 4.42
C LYS A 196 9.20 -5.36 3.97
N TRP A 197 9.39 -5.70 2.69
CA TRP A 197 8.96 -6.99 2.16
C TRP A 197 9.48 -8.16 2.98
N SER A 198 10.77 -8.15 3.34
CA SER A 198 11.38 -9.21 4.15
C SER A 198 10.64 -9.49 5.45
N ASP A 199 10.15 -8.45 6.12
CA ASP A 199 9.44 -8.59 7.38
C ASP A 199 7.98 -8.98 7.14
N PHE A 200 7.35 -8.35 6.14
CA PHE A 200 5.96 -8.60 5.75
C PHE A 200 5.73 -10.05 5.31
N ILE A 201 6.54 -10.58 4.39
CA ILE A 201 6.31 -11.92 3.84
C ILE A 201 6.51 -13.04 4.86
N ASN A 202 7.27 -12.79 5.93
CA ASN A 202 7.46 -13.74 7.02
C ASN A 202 6.25 -13.83 7.94
N ASP A 203 5.53 -12.73 8.17
CA ASP A 203 4.34 -12.68 9.04
C ASP A 203 3.35 -11.62 8.55
N TYR A 204 2.79 -11.82 7.36
CA TYR A 204 1.88 -10.85 6.74
C TYR A 204 0.61 -10.64 7.57
N SER A 205 0.14 -11.67 8.26
CA SER A 205 -1.09 -11.60 9.06
C SER A 205 -0.97 -10.56 10.18
N LYS A 206 0.17 -10.53 10.88
CA LYS A 206 0.46 -9.52 11.91
C LYS A 206 0.35 -8.09 11.37
N TYR A 207 0.94 -7.81 10.20
CA TYR A 207 0.94 -6.47 9.64
C TYR A 207 -0.45 -6.06 9.12
N ILE A 208 -1.22 -7.02 8.63
CA ILE A 208 -2.62 -6.80 8.27
C ILE A 208 -3.46 -6.51 9.52
N ASP A 209 -3.28 -7.26 10.60
CA ASP A 209 -4.00 -7.03 11.86
C ASP A 209 -3.71 -5.63 12.42
N LEU A 210 -2.46 -5.17 12.34
CA LEU A 210 -2.08 -3.80 12.70
C LEU A 210 -2.72 -2.75 11.78
N ALA A 211 -2.96 -3.06 10.51
CA ALA A 211 -3.66 -2.15 9.59
C ALA A 211 -5.15 -2.09 9.92
N VAL A 212 -5.78 -3.21 10.25
CA VAL A 212 -7.18 -3.29 10.70
C VAL A 212 -7.37 -2.57 12.04
N ASP A 213 -6.42 -2.69 12.96
CA ASP A 213 -6.45 -1.93 14.21
C ASP A 213 -6.43 -0.41 13.93
N ARG A 214 -5.57 0.10 13.04
CA ARG A 214 -5.57 1.51 12.62
C ARG A 214 -6.89 1.92 11.98
N GLN A 215 -7.50 1.06 11.17
CA GLN A 215 -8.81 1.31 10.58
C GLN A 215 -9.91 1.50 11.65
N SER A 216 -9.85 0.79 12.76
CA SER A 216 -10.81 0.98 13.86
C SER A 216 -10.64 2.30 14.62
N HIS A 217 -9.55 3.03 14.37
CA HIS A 217 -9.21 4.31 14.98
C HIS A 217 -9.04 5.44 13.94
N LEU A 218 -9.90 5.46 12.90
CA LEU A 218 -9.83 6.45 11.80
C LEU A 218 -9.83 7.91 12.29
N ASP A 219 -10.54 8.19 13.38
CA ASP A 219 -10.65 9.52 13.97
C ASP A 219 -9.34 10.05 14.58
N GLU A 220 -8.31 9.22 14.68
CA GLU A 220 -6.98 9.61 15.12
C GLU A 220 -6.09 10.13 13.98
N TYR A 221 -6.53 10.01 12.72
CA TYR A 221 -5.74 10.34 11.54
C TYR A 221 -6.43 11.41 10.69
N ASP A 222 -5.62 12.34 10.18
CA ASP A 222 -6.05 13.27 9.12
C ASP A 222 -5.85 12.58 7.76
N ILE A 223 -6.93 11.97 7.24
CA ILE A 223 -6.87 11.13 6.05
C ILE A 223 -7.13 11.95 4.78
N GLU A 224 -6.13 12.06 3.93
CA GLU A 224 -6.27 12.61 2.59
C GLU A 224 -6.87 11.56 1.65
N LYS A 225 -8.02 11.88 1.02
CA LYS A 225 -8.76 10.99 0.11
C LYS A 225 -8.71 11.45 -1.35
N GLU A 226 -8.16 12.65 -1.62
CA GLU A 226 -8.11 13.22 -2.97
C GLU A 226 -6.72 13.10 -3.61
N ILE A 227 -6.70 12.95 -4.96
CA ILE A 227 -5.46 12.81 -5.76
C ILE A 227 -4.75 14.15 -5.93
#